data_66d828906fe905fb1a585f73e0ee6d5c
#
_entry.id   66d828906fe905fb1a585f73e0ee6d5c
#
_cell.length_a   1.000
_cell.length_b   1.000
_cell.length_c   1.000
_cell.angle_alpha   90.00
_cell.angle_beta   90.00
_cell.angle_gamma   90.00
#
_symmetry.space_group_name_H-M   'P 1'
#
loop_
_entity.id
_entity.type
_entity.pdbx_description
1 polymer ?
#
loop_
_entity_poly.entity_id
_entity_poly.type
_entity_poly.pdbx_seq_one_letter_code
_entity_poly.pdbx_strand_id
1 'polypeptide(L)'
;MTQATNNSYFNLTAEGIGFLNRPRRVTGKKIDYFACTIQAARGNKGDKTRFDLRVVGGQAKELFEQLLEQFPDLENKNFDKRPKVVVGFRAGDIQATVFESTNSRTQEKVVTPSIDGRLLKFNFIKVNGEFWYKSS
;
A
#
# COMPACT_ATOMS: atom_id res chain seq x y z
N MET A 1 15.50 -17.51 -23.27
CA MET A 1 15.21 -16.77 -22.95
C MET A 1 15.53 -15.66 -22.75
N THR A 2 15.50 -15.45 -22.60
CA THR A 2 15.55 -14.70 -22.22
C THR A 2 15.85 -13.49 -22.11
N GLN A 3 15.69 -12.80 -22.47
CA GLN A 3 15.97 -11.77 -22.54
C GLN A 3 15.64 -10.75 -21.81
N ALA A 4 14.81 -10.43 -21.49
CA ALA A 4 14.20 -9.46 -20.60
C ALA A 4 14.84 -9.39 -19.26
N THR A 5 15.76 -10.17 -19.10
CA THR A 5 16.50 -10.36 -17.88
C THR A 5 17.36 -9.17 -17.48
N ASN A 6 17.59 -8.25 -18.40
CA ASN A 6 18.47 -7.14 -18.11
C ASN A 6 18.01 -6.27 -16.94
N ASN A 7 16.68 -6.17 -16.76
CA ASN A 7 16.13 -5.35 -15.69
C ASN A 7 16.00 -6.10 -14.36
N SER A 8 16.16 -7.41 -14.39
CA SER A 8 15.98 -8.24 -13.20
C SER A 8 17.03 -7.97 -12.13
N TYR A 9 18.20 -7.55 -12.51
CA TYR A 9 19.30 -7.32 -11.58
C TYR A 9 19.03 -6.18 -10.61
N PHE A 10 18.17 -5.28 -10.98
CA PHE A 10 17.88 -4.09 -10.17
C PHE A 10 16.44 -4.04 -9.71
N ASN A 11 15.77 -5.17 -9.75
CA ASN A 11 14.35 -5.24 -9.50
C ASN A 11 14.07 -5.97 -8.19
N LEU A 12 14.19 -5.24 -7.09
CA LEU A 12 13.86 -5.79 -5.78
C LEU A 12 12.38 -5.65 -5.54
N THR A 13 11.68 -6.77 -5.50
CA THR A 13 10.23 -6.80 -5.35
C THR A 13 9.80 -7.66 -4.17
N ALA A 14 8.58 -7.40 -3.71
CA ALA A 14 7.93 -8.22 -2.70
C ALA A 14 6.47 -8.39 -3.07
N GLU A 15 5.91 -9.55 -2.75
CA GLU A 15 4.48 -9.80 -2.93
C GLU A 15 3.90 -10.26 -1.60
N GLY A 16 2.67 -9.89 -1.37
CA GLY A 16 2.02 -10.27 -0.12
C GLY A 16 0.54 -9.95 -0.13
N ILE A 17 -0.08 -10.20 1.01
CA ILE A 17 -1.49 -9.94 1.25
C ILE A 17 -1.57 -9.10 2.51
N GLY A 18 -2.36 -8.04 2.48
CA GLY A 18 -2.49 -7.19 3.65
C GLY A 18 -3.68 -6.27 3.59
N PHE A 19 -3.79 -5.44 4.63
CA PHE A 19 -4.86 -4.46 4.75
C PHE A 19 -4.42 -3.14 4.15
N LEU A 20 -5.25 -2.59 3.27
CA LEU A 20 -4.99 -1.29 2.65
C LEU A 20 -5.51 -0.20 3.59
N ASN A 21 -4.61 0.67 4.01
CA ASN A 21 -4.93 1.75 4.92
C ASN A 21 -4.41 3.08 4.37
N ARG A 22 -4.96 4.16 4.88
CA ARG A 22 -4.47 5.50 4.63
C ARG A 22 -4.26 5.81 3.14
N PRO A 23 -5.29 5.55 2.31
CA PRO A 23 -5.20 5.99 0.93
C PRO A 23 -5.16 7.51 0.90
N ARG A 24 -4.26 8.07 0.13
CA ARG A 24 -4.08 9.51 0.11
C ARG A 24 -3.55 9.99 -1.22
N ARG A 25 -3.90 11.22 -1.53
CA ARG A 25 -3.34 11.93 -2.67
C ARG A 25 -2.25 12.85 -2.15
N VAL A 26 -1.06 12.70 -2.70
CA VAL A 26 0.08 13.52 -2.32
C VAL A 26 0.32 14.54 -3.43
N THR A 27 0.33 15.82 -3.04
CA THR A 27 0.58 16.90 -3.99
C THR A 27 2.06 17.19 -4.03
N GLY A 28 2.68 16.88 -5.15
CA GLY A 28 4.09 17.14 -5.36
C GLY A 28 4.32 18.46 -6.07
N LYS A 29 5.58 18.87 -6.16
CA LYS A 29 5.93 20.09 -6.85
C LYS A 29 5.71 20.00 -8.36
N LYS A 30 5.89 18.82 -8.93
CA LYS A 30 5.78 18.59 -10.36
C LYS A 30 4.57 17.77 -10.75
N ILE A 31 4.22 16.81 -9.93
CA ILE A 31 3.10 15.91 -10.21
C ILE A 31 2.44 15.48 -8.90
N ASP A 32 1.17 15.20 -8.98
CA ASP A 32 0.42 14.60 -7.88
C ASP A 32 0.45 13.09 -8.05
N TYR A 33 0.46 12.37 -6.94
CA TYR A 33 0.42 10.92 -6.98
C TYR A 33 -0.39 10.38 -5.81
N PHE A 34 -0.80 9.12 -5.94
CA PHE A 34 -1.48 8.43 -4.85
C PHE A 34 -0.46 7.65 -4.01
N ALA A 35 -0.76 7.54 -2.74
CA ALA A 35 0.03 6.73 -1.82
C ALA A 35 -0.90 6.01 -0.86
N CYS A 36 -0.41 4.93 -0.28
CA CYS A 36 -1.18 4.17 0.69
C CYS A 36 -0.24 3.43 1.63
N THR A 37 -0.79 2.95 2.72
CA THR A 37 -0.09 2.09 3.66
C THR A 37 -0.74 0.71 3.60
N ILE A 38 0.07 -0.34 3.44
CA ILE A 38 -0.42 -1.71 3.47
C ILE A 38 0.22 -2.41 4.65
N GLN A 39 -0.63 -2.96 5.53
CA GLN A 39 -0.19 -3.79 6.64
C GLN A 39 -0.20 -5.23 6.16
N ALA A 40 0.94 -5.70 5.66
CA ALA A 40 1.05 -7.03 5.08
C ALA A 40 1.11 -8.09 6.17
N ALA A 41 0.28 -9.12 6.03
CA ALA A 41 0.25 -10.22 6.99
C ALA A 41 1.50 -11.07 6.85
N ARG A 42 2.07 -11.46 7.98
CA ARG A 42 3.20 -12.38 8.02
C ARG A 42 3.03 -13.37 9.15
N GLY A 43 3.49 -14.59 8.92
CA GLY A 43 3.40 -15.63 9.94
C GLY A 43 1.96 -16.00 10.28
N ASN A 44 1.80 -16.73 11.39
CA ASN A 44 0.50 -17.27 11.79
C ASN A 44 -0.12 -16.58 12.98
N LYS A 45 0.52 -15.56 13.52
CA LYS A 45 0.10 -14.95 14.78
C LYS A 45 -0.49 -13.55 14.64
N GLY A 46 -0.83 -13.15 13.43
CA GLY A 46 -1.40 -11.83 13.19
C GLY A 46 -0.39 -10.71 13.13
N ASP A 47 0.89 -11.05 13.06
CA ASP A 47 1.93 -10.05 12.88
C ASP A 47 1.85 -9.43 11.49
N LYS A 48 2.25 -8.17 11.40
CA LYS A 48 2.17 -7.43 10.15
C LYS A 48 3.45 -6.67 9.89
N THR A 49 3.77 -6.53 8.60
CA THR A 49 4.86 -5.68 8.14
C THR A 49 4.26 -4.48 7.43
N ARG A 50 4.66 -3.29 7.83
CA ARG A 50 4.12 -2.07 7.25
C ARG A 50 4.87 -1.70 5.98
N PHE A 51 4.09 -1.43 4.93
CA PHE A 51 4.59 -0.90 3.67
C PHE A 51 3.97 0.48 3.43
N ASP A 52 4.79 1.48 3.13
CA ASP A 52 4.31 2.79 2.70
C ASP A 52 4.67 2.93 1.23
N LEU A 53 3.68 2.90 0.36
CA LEU A 53 3.88 2.73 -1.07
C LEU A 53 3.29 3.89 -1.87
N ARG A 54 4.02 4.28 -2.91
CA ARG A 54 3.49 5.18 -3.94
C ARG A 54 2.82 4.33 -5.00
N VAL A 55 1.64 4.75 -5.44
CA VAL A 55 0.86 4.02 -6.43
C VAL A 55 1.27 4.49 -7.80
N VAL A 56 2.14 3.74 -8.46
CA VAL A 56 2.77 4.16 -9.71
C VAL A 56 2.55 3.24 -10.90
N GLY A 57 2.20 1.98 -10.65
CA GLY A 57 1.90 1.07 -11.75
C GLY A 57 0.59 1.46 -12.43
N GLY A 58 0.52 1.35 -13.76
CA GLY A 58 -0.68 1.75 -14.49
C GLY A 58 -1.94 1.04 -14.01
N GLN A 59 -1.86 -0.28 -13.87
CA GLN A 59 -3.00 -1.07 -13.38
C GLN A 59 -3.35 -0.68 -11.94
N ALA A 60 -2.35 -0.56 -11.08
CA ALA A 60 -2.58 -0.22 -9.68
C ALA A 60 -3.20 1.17 -9.54
N LYS A 61 -2.70 2.13 -10.30
CA LYS A 61 -3.22 3.49 -10.26
C LYS A 61 -4.68 3.56 -10.70
N GLU A 62 -5.00 2.87 -11.80
CA GLU A 62 -6.36 2.84 -12.32
C GLU A 62 -7.32 2.21 -11.33
N LEU A 63 -6.94 1.07 -10.76
CA LEU A 63 -7.78 0.39 -9.77
C LEU A 63 -7.92 1.23 -8.50
N PHE A 64 -6.86 1.90 -8.09
CA PHE A 64 -6.88 2.73 -6.90
C PHE A 64 -7.85 3.90 -7.05
N GLU A 65 -7.84 4.55 -8.21
CA GLU A 65 -8.76 5.63 -8.51
C GLU A 65 -10.22 5.14 -8.49
N GLN A 66 -10.49 4.00 -9.11
CA GLN A 66 -11.82 3.41 -9.12
C GLN A 66 -12.29 3.05 -7.71
N LEU A 67 -11.37 2.51 -6.92
CA LEU A 67 -11.68 2.12 -5.55
C LEU A 67 -12.09 3.33 -4.71
N LEU A 68 -11.36 4.42 -4.82
CA LEU A 68 -11.69 5.64 -4.08
C LEU A 68 -12.99 6.28 -4.56
N GLU A 69 -13.28 6.20 -5.85
CA GLU A 69 -14.54 6.71 -6.37
C GLU A 69 -15.73 5.90 -5.86
N GLN A 70 -15.60 4.59 -5.87
CA GLN A 70 -16.69 3.71 -5.47
C GLN A 70 -16.87 3.67 -3.95
N PHE A 71 -15.79 3.82 -3.20
CA PHE A 71 -15.81 3.74 -1.74
C PHE A 71 -15.18 4.99 -1.13
N PRO A 72 -15.86 6.14 -1.22
CA PRO A 72 -15.28 7.39 -0.70
C PRO A 72 -15.04 7.36 0.81
N ASP A 73 -15.71 6.47 1.53
CA ASP A 73 -15.49 6.32 2.97
C ASP A 73 -14.11 5.77 3.32
N LEU A 74 -13.36 5.29 2.35
CA LEU A 74 -11.95 4.92 2.60
C LEU A 74 -11.14 6.12 3.08
N GLU A 75 -11.54 7.32 2.70
CA GLU A 75 -10.88 8.55 3.12
C GLU A 75 -11.56 9.20 4.33
N ASN A 76 -12.55 8.53 4.92
CA ASN A 76 -13.26 9.05 6.09
C ASN A 76 -12.32 9.13 7.28
N LYS A 77 -12.36 10.24 8.00
CA LYS A 77 -11.50 10.44 9.16
C LYS A 77 -11.91 9.51 10.32
N ASN A 78 -13.16 9.11 10.37
CA ASN A 78 -13.64 8.16 11.37
C ASN A 78 -13.28 6.75 10.90
N PHE A 79 -12.33 6.12 11.60
CA PHE A 79 -11.85 4.80 11.26
C PHE A 79 -12.97 3.76 11.17
N ASP A 80 -13.95 3.84 12.07
CA ASP A 80 -15.03 2.86 12.13
C ASP A 80 -15.93 2.89 10.89
N LYS A 81 -15.93 4.00 10.16
CA LYS A 81 -16.74 4.12 8.94
C LYS A 81 -16.02 3.66 7.68
N ARG A 82 -14.76 3.34 7.79
CA ARG A 82 -13.99 2.89 6.63
C ARG A 82 -14.29 1.44 6.30
N PRO A 83 -14.54 1.13 5.03
CA PRO A 83 -14.64 -0.28 4.65
C PRO A 83 -13.29 -0.97 4.84
N LYS A 84 -13.35 -2.25 5.13
CA LYS A 84 -12.15 -3.06 5.31
C LYS A 84 -11.69 -3.55 3.95
N VAL A 85 -10.49 -3.18 3.56
CA VAL A 85 -9.95 -3.56 2.25
C VAL A 85 -8.73 -4.44 2.43
N VAL A 86 -8.79 -5.64 1.86
CA VAL A 86 -7.68 -6.59 1.84
C VAL A 86 -7.19 -6.69 0.41
N VAL A 87 -5.89 -6.59 0.22
CA VAL A 87 -5.31 -6.62 -1.11
C VAL A 87 -4.20 -7.65 -1.21
N GLY A 88 -4.11 -8.30 -2.36
CA GLY A 88 -2.91 -8.95 -2.79
C GLY A 88 -2.14 -7.96 -3.63
N PHE A 89 -0.86 -7.78 -3.35
CA PHE A 89 -0.10 -6.69 -3.98
C PHE A 89 1.31 -7.11 -4.34
N ARG A 90 1.86 -6.38 -5.28
CA ARG A 90 3.28 -6.49 -5.61
C ARG A 90 3.89 -5.11 -5.50
N ALA A 91 4.95 -5.01 -4.71
CA ALA A 91 5.70 -3.78 -4.53
C ALA A 91 7.09 -3.93 -5.13
N GLY A 92 7.63 -2.85 -5.64
CA GLY A 92 8.99 -2.85 -6.17
C GLY A 92 9.79 -1.69 -5.63
N ASP A 93 11.07 -1.69 -5.93
CA ASP A 93 11.98 -0.63 -5.54
C ASP A 93 11.91 -0.40 -4.02
N ILE A 94 11.87 -1.49 -3.27
CA ILE A 94 11.63 -1.45 -1.83
C ILE A 94 12.90 -1.19 -1.05
N GLN A 95 12.75 -0.44 0.06
CA GLN A 95 13.85 -0.23 0.99
C GLN A 95 13.31 -0.09 2.40
N ALA A 96 14.12 -0.52 3.36
CA ALA A 96 13.78 -0.34 4.76
C ALA A 96 13.96 1.13 5.14
N THR A 97 13.00 1.65 5.90
CA THR A 97 13.04 3.04 6.36
C THR A 97 12.45 3.14 7.75
N VAL A 98 12.64 4.26 8.38
CA VAL A 98 11.99 4.57 9.65
C VAL A 98 11.45 5.98 9.58
N PHE A 99 10.38 6.21 10.32
CA PHE A 99 9.91 7.58 10.51
C PHE A 99 9.64 7.83 11.98
N GLU A 100 9.76 9.08 12.36
CA GLU A 100 9.52 9.51 13.73
C GLU A 100 8.19 10.23 13.80
N SER A 101 7.47 9.96 14.87
CA SER A 101 6.26 10.69 15.20
C SER A 101 6.31 11.05 16.68
N THR A 102 5.52 12.04 17.08
CA THR A 102 5.44 12.43 18.48
C THR A 102 4.07 12.06 19.01
N ASN A 103 4.08 11.32 20.12
CA ASN A 103 2.84 11.00 20.81
C ASN A 103 2.32 12.28 21.46
N SER A 104 1.13 12.71 21.05
CA SER A 104 0.56 13.98 21.53
C SER A 104 0.23 13.97 23.01
N ARG A 105 0.05 12.80 23.61
CA ARG A 105 -0.24 12.69 25.05
C ARG A 105 1.01 12.79 25.91
N THR A 106 2.06 12.06 25.52
CA THR A 106 3.25 11.91 26.35
C THR A 106 4.41 12.74 25.87
N GLN A 107 4.32 13.33 24.67
CA GLN A 107 5.39 14.07 24.01
C GLN A 107 6.60 13.17 23.72
N GLU A 108 6.43 11.87 23.78
CA GLU A 108 7.50 10.95 23.46
C GLU A 108 7.64 10.77 21.96
N LYS A 109 8.87 10.64 21.52
CA LYS A 109 9.15 10.31 20.11
C LYS A 109 8.98 8.81 19.90
N VAL A 110 8.26 8.47 18.86
CA VAL A 110 8.04 7.08 18.46
C VAL A 110 8.71 6.87 17.12
N VAL A 111 9.56 5.86 17.04
CA VAL A 111 10.24 5.49 15.79
C VAL A 111 9.54 4.26 15.24
N THR A 112 9.01 4.38 14.03
CA THR A 112 8.27 3.29 13.39
C THR A 112 9.03 2.79 12.17
N PRO A 113 9.38 1.51 12.12
CA PRO A 113 9.98 0.95 10.92
C PRO A 113 8.92 0.73 9.84
N SER A 114 9.34 0.88 8.61
CA SER A 114 8.46 0.69 7.48
C SER A 114 9.28 0.26 6.27
N ILE A 115 8.60 -0.29 5.27
CA ILE A 115 9.23 -0.55 3.99
C ILE A 115 8.63 0.44 3.00
N ASP A 116 9.49 1.28 2.44
CA ASP A 116 9.11 2.26 1.43
C ASP A 116 9.25 1.63 0.06
N GLY A 117 8.40 2.02 -0.87
CA GLY A 117 8.50 1.49 -2.21
C GLY A 117 7.38 1.96 -3.12
N ARG A 118 7.22 1.24 -4.21
CA ARG A 118 6.25 1.54 -5.26
C ARG A 118 5.26 0.39 -5.38
N LEU A 119 3.98 0.72 -5.39
CA LEU A 119 2.94 -0.28 -5.64
C LEU A 119 2.84 -0.49 -7.14
N LEU A 120 3.22 -1.68 -7.59
CA LEU A 120 3.29 -1.98 -9.01
C LEU A 120 1.98 -2.55 -9.54
N LYS A 121 1.33 -3.41 -8.77
CA LYS A 121 0.05 -3.96 -9.18
C LYS A 121 -0.70 -4.56 -7.99
N PHE A 122 -2.03 -4.69 -8.18
CA PHE A 122 -2.86 -5.48 -7.29
C PHE A 122 -3.11 -6.86 -7.93
N ASN A 123 -2.96 -7.91 -7.13
CA ASN A 123 -3.33 -9.25 -7.55
C ASN A 123 -4.81 -9.50 -7.30
N PHE A 124 -5.34 -8.94 -6.23
CA PHE A 124 -6.78 -8.94 -5.96
C PHE A 124 -7.09 -7.82 -4.97
N ILE A 125 -8.36 -7.45 -4.90
CA ILE A 125 -8.87 -6.49 -3.92
C ILE A 125 -10.18 -7.03 -3.39
N LYS A 126 -10.28 -7.17 -2.06
CA LYS A 126 -11.53 -7.51 -1.38
C LYS A 126 -12.00 -6.32 -0.56
N VAL A 127 -13.27 -6.02 -0.65
CA VAL A 127 -13.88 -4.96 0.15
C VAL A 127 -14.94 -5.59 1.03
N ASN A 128 -14.76 -5.45 2.34
CA ASN A 128 -15.65 -6.06 3.35
C ASN A 128 -15.85 -7.56 3.12
N GLY A 129 -14.78 -8.25 2.74
CA GLY A 129 -14.80 -9.70 2.56
C GLY A 129 -15.21 -10.19 1.19
N GLU A 130 -15.63 -9.32 0.29
CA GLU A 130 -16.04 -9.70 -1.05
C GLU A 130 -15.04 -9.25 -2.11
N PHE A 131 -14.79 -10.10 -3.09
CA PHE A 131 -13.92 -9.72 -4.19
C PHE A 131 -14.48 -8.55 -4.98
N TRP A 132 -13.71 -7.48 -5.05
CA TRP A 132 -14.02 -6.34 -5.90
C TRP A 132 -13.21 -6.39 -7.20
N TYR A 133 -12.00 -6.94 -7.12
CA TYR A 133 -11.12 -7.14 -8.25
C TYR A 133 -10.33 -8.43 -8.05
N LYS A 134 -10.16 -9.17 -9.12
CA LYS A 134 -9.34 -10.38 -9.09
C LYS A 134 -8.62 -10.50 -10.43
N SER A 135 -7.31 -10.63 -10.35
CA SER A 135 -6.47 -10.85 -11.51
C SER A 135 -6.71 -12.25 -12.06
N SER A 136 -6.83 -12.37 -13.35
CA SER A 136 -7.00 -13.69 -13.99
C SER A 136 -5.66 -14.43 -14.12
#